data_06ca5f2eff828cb132c6249692caf986
#
_entry.id   06ca5f2eff828cb132c6249692caf986
#
_cell.length_a   1.000
_cell.length_b   1.000
_cell.length_c   1.000
_cell.angle_alpha   90.00
_cell.angle_beta   90.00
_cell.angle_gamma   90.00
#
_symmetry.space_group_name_H-M   'P 1'
#
loop_
_entity.id
_entity.type
_entity.pdbx_description
1 polymer ?
#
loop_
_entity_poly.entity_id
_entity_poly.type
_entity_poly.pdbx_seq_one_letter_code
_entity_poly.pdbx_strand_id
1 'polypeptide(L)'
;PEHIHKTKLVCDAIPVCEITDKGRTVISSYSHAVTFGGRPILIGERINPTGKKKLQAELKEGSLSMVRTMATEQEENGAQILDINMGMNGIDEKQMMLDAIYEVTSTVDLPLCIDSSHVDIIEAALRIYPGRALVNSISLEKEKIEYLLPIAKKYGAMFILLPLSDEGLPKDSAEKHGIIREILRRAEAIGMGKEDIVVDGLVATIGANPKAALECFETFSFCKNEMELPTVCGLSNISFGLPERSYVNTAFLTMAIGNGLTMAIANPSQELLMNAAFASDMLLNKEESGIRYIGRMNYLSEKHEGMEHVWVPVGTAKGAAVKGTAAGQAGN
;
A
#
# COMPACT_ATOMS: atom_id res chain seq x y z
N PRO A 1 38.15 -28.17 1.71
CA PRO A 1 37.62 -29.15 2.67
C PRO A 1 37.96 -28.78 4.12
N GLU A 2 39.22 -28.45 4.45
CA GLU A 2 39.67 -28.19 5.84
C GLU A 2 38.97 -26.95 6.47
N HIS A 3 38.79 -25.85 5.74
CA HIS A 3 38.09 -24.67 6.22
C HIS A 3 36.62 -24.97 6.53
N ILE A 4 35.94 -25.73 5.67
CA ILE A 4 34.54 -26.13 5.90
C ILE A 4 34.44 -27.00 7.18
N HIS A 5 35.38 -27.89 7.40
CA HIS A 5 35.42 -28.73 8.61
C HIS A 5 35.65 -27.90 9.86
N LYS A 6 36.59 -26.95 9.84
CA LYS A 6 36.83 -26.01 10.97
C LYS A 6 35.62 -25.12 11.24
N THR A 7 34.98 -24.55 10.19
CA THR A 7 33.76 -23.78 10.32
C THR A 7 32.65 -24.62 10.95
N LYS A 8 32.45 -25.86 10.49
CA LYS A 8 31.47 -26.78 11.09
C LYS A 8 31.71 -26.99 12.58
N LEU A 9 32.95 -27.30 12.98
CA LEU A 9 33.26 -27.48 14.39
C LEU A 9 32.97 -26.28 15.26
N VAL A 10 33.23 -25.06 14.74
CA VAL A 10 32.90 -23.82 15.45
C VAL A 10 31.39 -23.63 15.55
N CYS A 11 30.67 -23.84 14.43
CA CYS A 11 29.20 -23.72 14.42
C CYS A 11 28.52 -24.73 15.34
N ASP A 12 29.02 -25.99 15.35
CA ASP A 12 28.49 -27.07 16.23
C ASP A 12 28.71 -26.76 17.73
N ALA A 13 29.71 -25.96 18.05
CA ALA A 13 29.99 -25.54 19.43
C ALA A 13 29.22 -24.32 19.92
N ILE A 14 28.55 -23.58 18.98
CA ILE A 14 27.75 -22.41 19.32
C ILE A 14 26.34 -22.88 19.68
N PRO A 15 25.82 -22.53 20.86
CA PRO A 15 24.44 -22.86 21.22
C PRO A 15 23.48 -22.19 20.23
N VAL A 16 22.45 -22.93 19.81
CA VAL A 16 21.37 -22.38 18.98
C VAL A 16 20.70 -21.26 19.76
N CYS A 17 20.73 -20.05 19.20
CA CYS A 17 20.00 -18.93 19.79
C CYS A 17 18.50 -19.22 19.66
N GLU A 18 17.77 -19.00 20.76
CA GLU A 18 16.30 -18.92 20.66
C GLU A 18 15.92 -17.78 19.72
N ILE A 19 15.11 -18.09 18.72
CA ILE A 19 14.51 -17.09 17.87
C ILE A 19 13.41 -16.42 18.68
N THR A 20 13.70 -15.25 19.24
CA THR A 20 12.68 -14.43 19.89
C THR A 20 11.95 -13.64 18.82
N ASP A 21 10.63 -13.73 18.84
CA ASP A 21 9.79 -12.85 18.04
C ASP A 21 10.06 -11.40 18.42
N LYS A 22 10.37 -10.56 17.44
CA LYS A 22 10.64 -9.13 17.65
C LYS A 22 9.37 -8.29 17.64
N GLY A 23 8.20 -8.89 17.39
CA GLY A 23 6.90 -8.22 17.37
C GLY A 23 6.84 -7.06 16.37
N ARG A 24 7.58 -7.13 15.25
CA ARG A 24 7.67 -6.06 14.28
C ARG A 24 6.96 -6.41 12.99
N THR A 25 5.95 -5.62 12.65
CA THR A 25 5.29 -5.66 11.35
C THR A 25 6.14 -4.89 10.35
N VAL A 26 6.89 -5.60 9.52
CA VAL A 26 7.90 -5.05 8.59
C VAL A 26 7.87 -5.83 7.28
N ILE A 27 7.92 -5.13 6.15
CA ILE A 27 8.29 -5.69 4.85
C ILE A 27 9.61 -5.09 4.38
N SER A 28 10.28 -5.74 3.44
CA SER A 28 11.56 -5.25 2.94
C SER A 28 11.75 -5.54 1.45
N SER A 29 12.53 -4.68 0.81
CA SER A 29 13.21 -4.93 -0.46
C SER A 29 14.56 -5.63 -0.21
N TYR A 30 15.48 -5.51 -1.15
CA TYR A 30 16.85 -5.99 -1.02
C TYR A 30 17.63 -5.26 0.09
N SER A 31 17.48 -3.93 0.21
CA SER A 31 18.23 -3.12 1.19
C SER A 31 17.37 -2.16 2.02
N HIS A 32 16.10 -1.97 1.68
CA HIS A 32 15.19 -1.06 2.36
C HIS A 32 14.07 -1.80 3.10
N ALA A 33 13.73 -1.32 4.31
CA ALA A 33 12.65 -1.89 5.13
C ALA A 33 11.60 -0.84 5.48
N VAL A 34 10.33 -1.23 5.40
CA VAL A 34 9.18 -0.40 5.79
C VAL A 34 8.50 -1.02 6.99
N THR A 35 8.54 -0.31 8.13
CA THR A 35 7.87 -0.70 9.38
C THR A 35 6.49 -0.05 9.42
N PHE A 36 5.49 -0.83 9.84
CA PHE A 36 4.11 -0.38 9.93
C PHE A 36 3.80 0.21 11.32
N GLY A 37 2.81 1.11 11.38
CA GLY A 37 2.29 1.66 12.62
C GLY A 37 2.74 3.08 12.98
N GLY A 38 3.88 3.55 12.45
CA GLY A 38 4.41 4.89 12.78
C GLY A 38 3.82 6.02 11.94
N ARG A 39 3.50 5.77 10.69
CA ARG A 39 2.98 6.75 9.71
C ARG A 39 2.02 6.07 8.74
N PRO A 40 1.09 6.81 8.07
CA PRO A 40 0.36 6.26 6.93
C PRO A 40 1.34 5.88 5.83
N ILE A 41 1.14 4.70 5.28
CA ILE A 41 1.94 4.15 4.19
C ILE A 41 1.12 4.22 2.92
N LEU A 42 1.71 4.75 1.84
CA LEU A 42 1.12 4.65 0.52
C LEU A 42 1.78 3.54 -0.28
N ILE A 43 0.92 2.64 -0.75
CA ILE A 43 1.26 1.58 -1.69
C ILE A 43 0.87 2.08 -3.07
N GLY A 44 1.85 2.21 -3.97
CA GLY A 44 1.62 2.73 -5.32
C GLY A 44 0.87 1.72 -6.18
N GLU A 45 -0.27 2.10 -6.75
CA GLU A 45 -1.20 1.24 -7.51
C GLU A 45 -1.02 1.29 -9.05
N ARG A 46 0.03 1.97 -9.54
CA ARG A 46 0.12 2.26 -10.97
C ARG A 46 0.53 1.08 -11.85
N ILE A 47 1.29 0.13 -11.30
CA ILE A 47 1.77 -1.06 -12.02
C ILE A 47 0.69 -2.14 -12.02
N ASN A 48 -0.37 -1.87 -12.75
CA ASN A 48 -1.53 -2.74 -12.93
C ASN A 48 -2.15 -2.45 -14.31
N PRO A 49 -2.29 -3.45 -15.22
CA PRO A 49 -2.79 -3.26 -16.57
C PRO A 49 -4.29 -2.98 -16.66
N THR A 50 -5.04 -3.17 -15.57
CA THR A 50 -6.50 -2.98 -15.57
C THR A 50 -6.87 -1.56 -15.98
N GLY A 51 -7.63 -1.43 -17.06
CA GLY A 51 -8.08 -0.15 -17.62
C GLY A 51 -7.01 0.68 -18.33
N LYS A 52 -5.75 0.22 -18.41
CA LYS A 52 -4.62 0.96 -19.01
C LYS A 52 -4.21 0.38 -20.37
N LYS A 53 -4.91 0.77 -21.44
CA LYS A 53 -4.70 0.24 -22.80
C LYS A 53 -3.25 0.33 -23.30
N LYS A 54 -2.53 1.41 -22.96
CA LYS A 54 -1.13 1.59 -23.40
C LYS A 54 -0.21 0.58 -22.70
N LEU A 55 -0.35 0.40 -21.39
CA LEU A 55 0.40 -0.60 -20.64
C LEU A 55 0.08 -2.01 -21.14
N GLN A 56 -1.20 -2.32 -21.37
CA GLN A 56 -1.62 -3.62 -21.92
C GLN A 56 -0.98 -3.91 -23.29
N ALA A 57 -0.87 -2.91 -24.17
CA ALA A 57 -0.24 -3.06 -25.47
C ALA A 57 1.27 -3.36 -25.31
N GLU A 58 1.96 -2.62 -24.47
CA GLU A 58 3.39 -2.80 -24.22
C GLU A 58 3.71 -4.18 -23.62
N LEU A 59 2.93 -4.62 -22.61
CA LEU A 59 3.08 -5.94 -22.01
C LEU A 59 2.87 -7.08 -23.02
N LYS A 60 1.96 -6.93 -24.00
CA LYS A 60 1.77 -7.91 -25.08
C LYS A 60 2.96 -7.99 -26.03
N GLU A 61 3.72 -6.92 -26.18
CA GLU A 61 4.98 -6.87 -26.93
C GLU A 61 6.17 -7.39 -26.12
N GLY A 62 5.97 -7.74 -24.85
CA GLY A 62 7.02 -8.18 -23.94
C GLY A 62 7.93 -7.06 -23.42
N SER A 63 7.52 -5.79 -23.56
CA SER A 63 8.28 -4.63 -23.04
C SER A 63 7.81 -4.25 -21.64
N LEU A 64 8.73 -3.83 -20.79
CA LEU A 64 8.51 -3.37 -19.42
C LEU A 64 8.95 -1.91 -19.22
N SER A 65 9.14 -1.14 -20.30
CA SER A 65 9.59 0.24 -20.23
C SER A 65 8.63 1.14 -19.44
N MET A 66 7.31 0.98 -19.65
CA MET A 66 6.32 1.69 -18.85
C MET A 66 6.29 1.25 -17.39
N VAL A 67 6.53 -0.04 -17.11
CA VAL A 67 6.63 -0.54 -15.73
C VAL A 67 7.77 0.14 -14.99
N ARG A 68 8.95 0.24 -15.63
CA ARG A 68 10.10 0.98 -15.11
C ARG A 68 9.76 2.44 -14.82
N THR A 69 9.20 3.14 -15.81
CA THR A 69 8.79 4.53 -15.67
C THR A 69 7.81 4.72 -14.52
N MET A 70 6.78 3.85 -14.43
CA MET A 70 5.79 3.91 -13.37
C MET A 70 6.39 3.61 -11.99
N ALA A 71 7.39 2.73 -11.88
CA ALA A 71 8.08 2.45 -10.63
C ALA A 71 8.81 3.70 -10.14
N THR A 72 9.64 4.32 -11.00
CA THR A 72 10.38 5.55 -10.70
C THR A 72 9.44 6.71 -10.34
N GLU A 73 8.41 6.96 -11.15
CA GLU A 73 7.44 8.03 -10.88
C GLU A 73 6.74 7.86 -9.52
N GLN A 74 6.39 6.63 -9.15
CA GLN A 74 5.72 6.37 -7.88
C GLN A 74 6.67 6.56 -6.68
N GLU A 75 7.93 6.13 -6.79
CA GLU A 75 8.96 6.38 -5.78
C GLU A 75 9.19 7.88 -5.60
N GLU A 76 9.42 8.63 -6.69
CA GLU A 76 9.62 10.09 -6.67
C GLU A 76 8.43 10.86 -6.08
N ASN A 77 7.20 10.34 -6.25
CA ASN A 77 6.01 10.93 -5.66
C ASN A 77 5.71 10.45 -4.23
N GLY A 78 6.57 9.61 -3.64
CA GLY A 78 6.55 9.25 -2.22
C GLY A 78 5.79 7.99 -1.89
N ALA A 79 5.58 7.06 -2.84
CA ALA A 79 5.21 5.69 -2.50
C ALA A 79 6.30 5.06 -1.62
N GLN A 80 5.89 4.25 -0.66
CA GLN A 80 6.80 3.49 0.20
C GLN A 80 6.83 2.00 -0.15
N ILE A 81 5.85 1.54 -0.88
CA ILE A 81 5.66 0.16 -1.36
C ILE A 81 5.08 0.25 -2.76
N LEU A 82 5.40 -0.69 -3.63
CA LEU A 82 4.77 -0.78 -4.96
C LEU A 82 3.93 -2.05 -5.06
N ASP A 83 2.66 -1.88 -5.41
CA ASP A 83 1.77 -2.98 -5.77
C ASP A 83 1.99 -3.35 -7.24
N ILE A 84 2.26 -4.63 -7.50
CA ILE A 84 2.54 -5.16 -8.84
C ILE A 84 1.49 -6.20 -9.20
N ASN A 85 0.71 -5.89 -10.21
CA ASN A 85 -0.27 -6.78 -10.82
C ASN A 85 -0.01 -6.89 -12.32
N MET A 86 0.04 -8.13 -12.84
CA MET A 86 0.23 -8.43 -14.27
C MET A 86 -0.96 -9.18 -14.88
N GLY A 87 -2.09 -9.24 -14.16
CA GLY A 87 -3.28 -9.97 -14.56
C GLY A 87 -3.96 -9.33 -15.77
N MET A 88 -3.78 -9.95 -16.95
CA MET A 88 -4.49 -9.57 -18.17
C MET A 88 -4.53 -10.74 -19.18
N ASN A 89 -5.54 -10.71 -20.05
CA ASN A 89 -5.66 -11.70 -21.12
C ASN A 89 -4.60 -11.51 -22.21
N GLY A 90 -4.10 -12.63 -22.74
CA GLY A 90 -3.24 -12.65 -23.92
C GLY A 90 -1.74 -12.50 -23.65
N ILE A 91 -1.32 -12.73 -22.40
CA ILE A 91 0.09 -12.87 -21.99
C ILE A 91 0.26 -14.09 -21.09
N ASP A 92 1.49 -14.56 -20.91
CA ASP A 92 1.86 -15.45 -19.81
C ASP A 92 2.04 -14.60 -18.54
N GLU A 93 0.99 -14.53 -17.72
CA GLU A 93 0.98 -13.72 -16.49
C GLU A 93 2.11 -14.10 -15.55
N LYS A 94 2.42 -15.40 -15.44
CA LYS A 94 3.46 -15.88 -14.55
C LYS A 94 4.84 -15.38 -14.97
N GLN A 95 5.20 -15.57 -16.23
CA GLN A 95 6.48 -15.06 -16.74
C GLN A 95 6.54 -13.54 -16.66
N MET A 96 5.45 -12.85 -17.02
CA MET A 96 5.40 -11.39 -16.95
C MET A 96 5.55 -10.87 -15.52
N MET A 97 4.97 -11.54 -14.52
CA MET A 97 5.15 -11.19 -13.11
C MET A 97 6.61 -11.32 -12.68
N LEU A 98 7.28 -12.40 -13.06
CA LEU A 98 8.69 -12.60 -12.75
C LEU A 98 9.58 -11.52 -13.40
N ASP A 99 9.34 -11.23 -14.67
CA ASP A 99 10.08 -10.21 -15.41
C ASP A 99 9.84 -8.82 -14.84
N ALA A 100 8.59 -8.50 -14.44
CA ALA A 100 8.25 -7.24 -13.81
C ALA A 100 8.93 -7.08 -12.43
N ILE A 101 9.01 -8.13 -11.62
CA ILE A 101 9.73 -8.11 -10.35
C ILE A 101 11.21 -7.81 -10.58
N TYR A 102 11.86 -8.47 -11.54
CA TYR A 102 13.24 -8.18 -11.92
C TYR A 102 13.43 -6.74 -12.37
N GLU A 103 12.56 -6.25 -13.24
CA GLU A 103 12.61 -4.90 -13.76
C GLU A 103 12.45 -3.84 -12.66
N VAL A 104 11.45 -4.01 -11.78
CA VAL A 104 11.16 -3.06 -10.72
C VAL A 104 12.27 -3.07 -9.66
N THR A 105 12.71 -4.25 -9.20
CA THR A 105 13.78 -4.36 -8.18
C THR A 105 15.16 -3.91 -8.69
N SER A 106 15.35 -3.87 -10.00
CA SER A 106 16.55 -3.31 -10.62
C SER A 106 16.47 -1.79 -10.82
N THR A 107 15.26 -1.21 -10.73
CA THR A 107 14.99 0.21 -11.00
C THR A 107 14.87 1.02 -9.71
N VAL A 108 14.15 0.51 -8.72
CA VAL A 108 13.88 1.17 -7.43
C VAL A 108 14.11 0.21 -6.27
N ASP A 109 14.41 0.76 -5.08
CA ASP A 109 14.63 -0.04 -3.87
C ASP A 109 13.44 0.06 -2.90
N LEU A 110 12.21 -0.10 -3.42
CA LEU A 110 10.99 -0.16 -2.62
C LEU A 110 10.53 -1.59 -2.40
N PRO A 111 10.00 -1.95 -1.22
CA PRO A 111 9.33 -3.22 -1.01
C PRO A 111 8.13 -3.41 -1.95
N LEU A 112 7.86 -4.68 -2.30
CA LEU A 112 6.79 -5.03 -3.23
C LEU A 112 5.59 -5.66 -2.52
N CYS A 113 4.41 -5.26 -2.96
CA CYS A 113 3.14 -5.92 -2.77
C CYS A 113 2.84 -6.73 -4.04
N ILE A 114 2.79 -8.05 -3.91
CA ILE A 114 2.61 -8.97 -5.04
C ILE A 114 1.12 -9.29 -5.15
N ASP A 115 0.48 -8.79 -6.21
CA ASP A 115 -0.95 -8.90 -6.46
C ASP A 115 -1.23 -9.86 -7.62
N SER A 116 -1.77 -11.02 -7.30
CA SER A 116 -2.33 -11.97 -8.27
C SER A 116 -3.44 -12.81 -7.65
N SER A 117 -4.42 -13.19 -8.46
CA SER A 117 -5.45 -14.15 -8.08
C SER A 117 -4.95 -15.59 -8.06
N HIS A 118 -3.81 -15.89 -8.71
CA HIS A 118 -3.27 -17.23 -8.93
C HIS A 118 -2.19 -17.59 -7.91
N VAL A 119 -2.42 -18.68 -7.18
CA VAL A 119 -1.53 -19.18 -6.12
C VAL A 119 -0.12 -19.50 -6.64
N ASP A 120 -0.04 -20.15 -7.80
CA ASP A 120 1.23 -20.57 -8.41
C ASP A 120 2.07 -19.39 -8.93
N ILE A 121 1.42 -18.27 -9.32
CA ILE A 121 2.11 -17.05 -9.71
C ILE A 121 2.70 -16.37 -8.48
N ILE A 122 1.93 -16.26 -7.39
CA ILE A 122 2.43 -15.70 -6.13
C ILE A 122 3.59 -16.55 -5.59
N GLU A 123 3.50 -17.89 -5.60
CA GLU A 123 4.61 -18.73 -5.16
C GLU A 123 5.87 -18.53 -6.01
N ALA A 124 5.73 -18.44 -7.33
CA ALA A 124 6.86 -18.20 -8.23
C ALA A 124 7.50 -16.83 -7.96
N ALA A 125 6.70 -15.80 -7.75
CA ALA A 125 7.13 -14.43 -7.40
C ALA A 125 7.88 -14.41 -6.06
N LEU A 126 7.32 -15.00 -5.01
CA LEU A 126 7.95 -15.08 -3.70
C LEU A 126 9.29 -15.82 -3.72
N ARG A 127 9.45 -16.79 -4.62
CA ARG A 127 10.70 -17.56 -4.76
C ARG A 127 11.88 -16.72 -5.23
N ILE A 128 11.62 -15.71 -6.06
CA ILE A 128 12.68 -14.87 -6.65
C ILE A 128 12.81 -13.51 -5.95
N TYR A 129 11.81 -13.10 -5.19
CA TYR A 129 11.82 -11.80 -4.54
C TYR A 129 12.88 -11.74 -3.42
N PRO A 130 13.80 -10.76 -3.44
CA PRO A 130 14.97 -10.76 -2.55
C PRO A 130 14.69 -10.23 -1.14
N GLY A 131 13.44 -9.90 -0.81
CA GLY A 131 13.04 -9.32 0.46
C GLY A 131 11.86 -10.04 1.12
N ARG A 132 11.25 -9.38 2.12
CA ARG A 132 9.99 -9.83 2.72
C ARG A 132 8.83 -9.14 2.01
N ALA A 133 8.13 -9.84 1.12
CA ALA A 133 7.02 -9.31 0.35
C ALA A 133 5.73 -9.17 1.16
N LEU A 134 4.82 -8.32 0.67
CA LEU A 134 3.41 -8.29 1.05
C LEU A 134 2.60 -9.02 -0.03
N VAL A 135 1.85 -10.04 0.33
CA VAL A 135 0.97 -10.78 -0.60
C VAL A 135 -0.41 -10.13 -0.65
N ASN A 136 -0.89 -9.79 -1.83
CA ASN A 136 -2.23 -9.25 -2.07
C ASN A 136 -3.05 -10.28 -2.87
N SER A 137 -3.95 -11.03 -2.27
CA SER A 137 -4.38 -11.08 -0.87
C SER A 137 -4.77 -12.52 -0.48
N ILE A 138 -4.96 -12.77 0.81
CA ILE A 138 -5.50 -14.03 1.33
C ILE A 138 -6.88 -13.79 1.94
N SER A 139 -7.88 -14.47 1.39
CA SER A 139 -9.27 -14.46 1.86
C SER A 139 -9.61 -15.78 2.57
N LEU A 140 -10.85 -15.89 3.08
CA LEU A 140 -11.35 -17.15 3.67
C LEU A 140 -11.78 -18.18 2.60
N GLU A 141 -11.53 -17.90 1.33
CA GLU A 141 -11.73 -18.88 0.25
C GLU A 141 -10.85 -20.11 0.48
N LYS A 142 -11.43 -21.28 0.27
CA LYS A 142 -10.77 -22.57 0.54
C LYS A 142 -9.40 -22.67 -0.13
N GLU A 143 -9.29 -22.29 -1.39
CA GLU A 143 -8.02 -22.32 -2.14
C GLU A 143 -6.94 -21.44 -1.49
N LYS A 144 -7.31 -20.24 -1.04
CA LYS A 144 -6.38 -19.30 -0.42
C LYS A 144 -5.90 -19.80 0.94
N ILE A 145 -6.79 -20.34 1.75
CA ILE A 145 -6.48 -20.88 3.08
C ILE A 145 -5.64 -22.18 2.97
N GLU A 146 -6.02 -23.09 2.07
CA GLU A 146 -5.35 -24.37 1.99
C GLU A 146 -4.00 -24.33 1.29
N TYR A 147 -3.82 -23.43 0.32
CA TYR A 147 -2.59 -23.40 -0.49
C TYR A 147 -1.78 -22.11 -0.32
N LEU A 148 -2.41 -20.92 -0.40
CA LEU A 148 -1.65 -19.68 -0.40
C LEU A 148 -1.16 -19.30 1.00
N LEU A 149 -1.95 -19.51 2.05
CA LEU A 149 -1.54 -19.20 3.41
C LEU A 149 -0.29 -20.00 3.86
N PRO A 150 -0.17 -21.32 3.61
CA PRO A 150 1.06 -22.07 3.84
C PRO A 150 2.25 -21.59 2.99
N ILE A 151 2.01 -21.12 1.76
CA ILE A 151 3.05 -20.55 0.90
C ILE A 151 3.57 -19.25 1.50
N ALA A 152 2.70 -18.35 1.94
CA ALA A 152 3.11 -17.11 2.62
C ALA A 152 4.00 -17.43 3.84
N LYS A 153 3.60 -18.39 4.68
CA LYS A 153 4.41 -18.89 5.80
C LYS A 153 5.76 -19.43 5.37
N LYS A 154 5.79 -20.27 4.33
CA LYS A 154 7.02 -20.91 3.80
C LYS A 154 8.07 -19.88 3.39
N TYR A 155 7.65 -18.77 2.78
CA TYR A 155 8.55 -17.73 2.31
C TYR A 155 8.73 -16.57 3.32
N GLY A 156 8.07 -16.62 4.48
CA GLY A 156 8.11 -15.57 5.49
C GLY A 156 7.46 -14.25 5.04
N ALA A 157 6.55 -14.30 4.06
CA ALA A 157 5.86 -13.14 3.54
C ALA A 157 4.76 -12.67 4.50
N MET A 158 4.51 -11.36 4.53
CA MET A 158 3.28 -10.80 5.09
C MET A 158 2.14 -10.93 4.07
N PHE A 159 0.91 -10.84 4.53
CA PHE A 159 -0.24 -10.83 3.62
C PHE A 159 -1.32 -9.82 4.01
N ILE A 160 -2.02 -9.35 2.99
CA ILE A 160 -3.27 -8.61 3.13
C ILE A 160 -4.38 -9.62 3.36
N LEU A 161 -5.02 -9.54 4.52
CA LEU A 161 -6.21 -10.30 4.86
C LEU A 161 -7.41 -9.61 4.21
N LEU A 162 -8.01 -10.26 3.21
CA LEU A 162 -9.19 -9.79 2.51
C LEU A 162 -10.44 -10.45 3.11
N PRO A 163 -11.34 -9.70 3.77
CA PRO A 163 -12.46 -10.29 4.52
C PRO A 163 -13.63 -10.68 3.63
N LEU A 164 -13.40 -11.68 2.77
CA LEU A 164 -14.41 -12.37 1.97
C LEU A 164 -14.21 -13.89 2.05
N SER A 165 -15.20 -14.65 1.61
CA SER A 165 -15.23 -16.12 1.66
C SER A 165 -15.70 -16.72 0.35
N ASP A 166 -15.82 -18.05 0.27
CA ASP A 166 -16.43 -18.76 -0.86
C ASP A 166 -17.91 -18.35 -1.09
N GLU A 167 -18.57 -17.79 -0.09
CA GLU A 167 -19.94 -17.24 -0.19
C GLU A 167 -19.95 -15.81 -0.78
N GLY A 168 -18.78 -15.20 -1.00
CA GLY A 168 -18.58 -13.87 -1.55
C GLY A 168 -18.39 -12.80 -0.49
N LEU A 169 -18.97 -11.62 -0.74
CA LEU A 169 -18.86 -10.46 0.16
C LEU A 169 -19.66 -10.65 1.44
N PRO A 170 -19.15 -10.20 2.60
CA PRO A 170 -19.89 -10.25 3.87
C PRO A 170 -21.16 -9.40 3.79
N LYS A 171 -22.22 -9.87 4.42
CA LYS A 171 -23.55 -9.21 4.44
C LYS A 171 -23.57 -7.96 5.31
N ASP A 172 -22.75 -7.95 6.35
CA ASP A 172 -22.66 -6.88 7.34
C ASP A 172 -21.29 -6.85 8.04
N SER A 173 -21.09 -5.87 8.91
CA SER A 173 -19.86 -5.72 9.69
C SER A 173 -19.62 -6.90 10.63
N ALA A 174 -20.66 -7.52 11.18
CA ALA A 174 -20.51 -8.65 12.10
C ALA A 174 -19.93 -9.88 11.39
N GLU A 175 -20.45 -10.21 10.20
CA GLU A 175 -19.92 -11.27 9.35
C GLU A 175 -18.49 -10.94 8.92
N LYS A 176 -18.22 -9.71 8.48
CA LYS A 176 -16.87 -9.24 8.13
C LYS A 176 -15.88 -9.45 9.28
N HIS A 177 -16.22 -9.03 10.49
CA HIS A 177 -15.41 -9.23 11.69
C HIS A 177 -15.21 -10.70 12.03
N GLY A 178 -16.25 -11.55 11.81
CA GLY A 178 -16.14 -13.00 11.95
C GLY A 178 -15.12 -13.61 10.99
N ILE A 179 -15.15 -13.21 9.73
CA ILE A 179 -14.17 -13.66 8.71
C ILE A 179 -12.75 -13.24 9.09
N ILE A 180 -12.56 -12.00 9.54
CA ILE A 180 -11.24 -11.50 9.99
C ILE A 180 -10.70 -12.37 11.13
N ARG A 181 -11.51 -12.65 12.16
CA ARG A 181 -11.09 -13.48 13.27
C ARG A 181 -10.77 -14.93 12.85
N GLU A 182 -11.54 -15.49 11.91
CA GLU A 182 -11.31 -16.85 11.44
C GLU A 182 -10.03 -16.97 10.62
N ILE A 183 -9.74 -16.02 9.72
CA ILE A 183 -8.48 -16.03 8.96
C ILE A 183 -7.29 -15.87 9.92
N LEU A 184 -7.35 -14.95 10.90
CA LEU A 184 -6.31 -14.81 11.91
C LEU A 184 -6.08 -16.13 12.67
N ARG A 185 -7.15 -16.77 13.14
CA ARG A 185 -7.07 -18.08 13.82
C ARG A 185 -6.41 -19.15 12.96
N ARG A 186 -6.68 -19.17 11.64
CA ARG A 186 -6.04 -20.10 10.69
C ARG A 186 -4.56 -19.79 10.52
N ALA A 187 -4.20 -18.54 10.46
CA ALA A 187 -2.80 -18.11 10.36
C ALA A 187 -2.02 -18.49 11.64
N GLU A 188 -2.57 -18.21 12.82
CA GLU A 188 -1.98 -18.58 14.10
C GLU A 188 -1.78 -20.09 14.23
N ALA A 189 -2.72 -20.90 13.74
CA ALA A 189 -2.63 -22.37 13.77
C ALA A 189 -1.43 -22.93 13.02
N ILE A 190 -0.88 -22.18 12.04
CA ILE A 190 0.34 -22.55 11.31
C ILE A 190 1.56 -21.74 11.75
N GLY A 191 1.44 -20.95 12.82
CA GLY A 191 2.53 -20.16 13.38
C GLY A 191 2.84 -18.87 12.63
N MET A 192 1.83 -18.22 12.04
CA MET A 192 1.87 -16.82 11.62
C MET A 192 1.15 -15.98 12.65
N GLY A 193 1.70 -14.81 12.98
CA GLY A 193 1.13 -13.93 14.00
C GLY A 193 0.52 -12.66 13.43
N LYS A 194 0.09 -11.77 14.32
CA LYS A 194 -0.44 -10.44 13.95
C LYS A 194 0.56 -9.60 13.16
N GLU A 195 1.85 -9.80 13.40
CA GLU A 195 2.96 -9.13 12.71
C GLU A 195 3.12 -9.53 11.23
N ASP A 196 2.43 -10.59 10.81
CA ASP A 196 2.42 -11.08 9.42
C ASP A 196 1.20 -10.61 8.63
N ILE A 197 0.26 -9.87 9.27
CA ILE A 197 -1.07 -9.62 8.74
C ILE A 197 -1.40 -8.15 8.66
N VAL A 198 -2.04 -7.75 7.56
CA VAL A 198 -2.65 -6.43 7.35
C VAL A 198 -4.08 -6.64 6.88
N VAL A 199 -5.08 -6.01 7.49
CA VAL A 199 -6.49 -6.23 7.16
C VAL A 199 -6.98 -5.23 6.11
N ASP A 200 -7.55 -5.72 5.00
CA ASP A 200 -8.23 -4.87 4.02
C ASP A 200 -9.61 -4.44 4.54
N GLY A 201 -9.90 -3.14 4.47
CA GLY A 201 -11.21 -2.59 4.83
C GLY A 201 -12.35 -3.00 3.90
N LEU A 202 -12.04 -3.61 2.75
CA LEU A 202 -13.00 -4.04 1.74
C LEU A 202 -13.88 -2.87 1.26
N VAL A 203 -13.25 -1.90 0.59
CA VAL A 203 -13.91 -0.67 0.13
C VAL A 203 -14.84 -0.94 -1.06
N ALA A 204 -16.13 -0.81 -0.86
CA ALA A 204 -17.12 -0.74 -1.92
C ALA A 204 -17.27 0.69 -2.46
N THR A 205 -17.82 0.85 -3.66
CA THR A 205 -18.12 2.19 -4.18
C THR A 205 -19.36 2.79 -3.50
N ILE A 206 -19.25 4.06 -3.10
CA ILE A 206 -20.35 4.79 -2.50
C ILE A 206 -21.56 4.93 -3.45
N GLY A 207 -21.31 4.86 -4.77
CA GLY A 207 -22.38 4.86 -5.78
C GLY A 207 -23.29 3.63 -5.73
N ALA A 208 -22.77 2.49 -5.30
CA ALA A 208 -23.54 1.25 -5.13
C ALA A 208 -24.01 1.03 -3.68
N ASN A 209 -23.22 1.44 -2.70
CA ASN A 209 -23.53 1.35 -1.27
C ASN A 209 -23.28 2.69 -0.58
N PRO A 210 -24.34 3.49 -0.29
CA PRO A 210 -24.19 4.77 0.40
C PRO A 210 -23.52 4.69 1.78
N LYS A 211 -23.47 3.50 2.40
CA LYS A 211 -22.83 3.26 3.71
C LYS A 211 -21.38 2.76 3.58
N ALA A 212 -20.86 2.55 2.36
CA ALA A 212 -19.56 1.93 2.14
C ALA A 212 -18.42 2.55 2.97
N ALA A 213 -18.37 3.89 3.04
CA ALA A 213 -17.36 4.58 3.85
C ALA A 213 -17.51 4.28 5.35
N LEU A 214 -18.72 4.31 5.87
CA LEU A 214 -19.02 4.06 7.29
C LEU A 214 -18.66 2.62 7.70
N GLU A 215 -18.99 1.64 6.86
CA GLU A 215 -18.64 0.23 7.05
C GLU A 215 -17.11 0.01 7.05
N CYS A 216 -16.36 0.76 6.22
CA CYS A 216 -14.91 0.73 6.25
C CYS A 216 -14.36 1.35 7.54
N PHE A 217 -14.87 2.50 7.98
CA PHE A 217 -14.43 3.15 9.21
C PHE A 217 -14.68 2.27 10.44
N GLU A 218 -15.82 1.57 10.48
CA GLU A 218 -16.11 0.59 11.51
C GLU A 218 -15.08 -0.55 11.50
N THR A 219 -14.74 -1.09 10.32
CA THR A 219 -13.73 -2.14 10.17
C THR A 219 -12.34 -1.66 10.63
N PHE A 220 -11.92 -0.45 10.23
CA PHE A 220 -10.64 0.10 10.67
C PHE A 220 -10.58 0.31 12.18
N SER A 221 -11.66 0.85 12.76
CA SER A 221 -11.76 1.04 14.21
C SER A 221 -11.74 -0.28 14.97
N PHE A 222 -12.44 -1.31 14.47
CA PHE A 222 -12.42 -2.67 15.01
C PHE A 222 -11.00 -3.26 14.97
N CYS A 223 -10.32 -3.19 13.83
CA CYS A 223 -8.96 -3.71 13.70
C CYS A 223 -7.99 -2.99 14.63
N LYS A 224 -8.09 -1.66 14.74
CA LYS A 224 -7.23 -0.86 15.61
C LYS A 224 -7.47 -1.13 17.09
N ASN A 225 -8.73 -1.14 17.53
CA ASN A 225 -9.07 -1.08 18.95
C ASN A 225 -9.24 -2.46 19.59
N GLU A 226 -9.71 -3.47 18.84
CA GLU A 226 -9.98 -4.80 19.36
C GLU A 226 -8.96 -5.84 18.91
N MET A 227 -8.49 -5.74 17.64
CA MET A 227 -7.61 -6.75 17.06
C MET A 227 -6.14 -6.38 17.15
N GLU A 228 -5.80 -5.09 17.30
CA GLU A 228 -4.44 -4.55 17.25
C GLU A 228 -3.72 -4.92 15.94
N LEU A 229 -4.46 -4.87 14.84
CA LEU A 229 -3.96 -5.18 13.50
C LEU A 229 -3.85 -3.92 12.64
N PRO A 230 -2.79 -3.80 11.82
CA PRO A 230 -2.71 -2.77 10.81
C PRO A 230 -3.77 -3.01 9.73
N THR A 231 -4.14 -1.93 9.04
CA THR A 231 -5.20 -1.94 8.03
C THR A 231 -4.74 -1.35 6.71
N VAL A 232 -5.34 -1.81 5.63
CA VAL A 232 -5.10 -1.31 4.27
C VAL A 232 -6.44 -1.15 3.54
N CYS A 233 -6.47 -0.36 2.48
CA CYS A 233 -7.58 -0.37 1.54
C CYS A 233 -7.17 0.07 0.13
N GLY A 234 -7.84 -0.46 -0.88
CA GLY A 234 -7.85 0.07 -2.23
C GLY A 234 -8.67 1.37 -2.28
N LEU A 235 -7.98 2.51 -2.05
CA LEU A 235 -8.61 3.79 -1.80
C LEU A 235 -9.55 4.24 -2.92
N SER A 236 -9.12 4.05 -4.16
CA SER A 236 -9.81 4.53 -5.35
C SER A 236 -11.18 3.90 -5.58
N ASN A 237 -11.48 2.77 -4.93
CA ASN A 237 -12.75 2.06 -5.07
C ASN A 237 -13.93 2.89 -4.54
N ILE A 238 -13.73 3.67 -3.46
CA ILE A 238 -14.81 4.45 -2.83
C ILE A 238 -15.53 5.38 -3.82
N SER A 239 -14.79 5.96 -4.74
CA SER A 239 -15.27 6.97 -5.69
C SER A 239 -15.53 6.43 -7.10
N PHE A 240 -15.49 5.10 -7.29
CA PHE A 240 -15.66 4.53 -8.63
C PHE A 240 -16.98 4.96 -9.26
N GLY A 241 -16.92 5.46 -10.51
CA GLY A 241 -18.07 5.96 -11.25
C GLY A 241 -18.50 7.40 -10.92
N LEU A 242 -17.87 8.07 -9.92
CA LEU A 242 -18.18 9.46 -9.58
C LEU A 242 -17.34 10.45 -10.41
N PRO A 243 -17.84 11.66 -10.66
CA PRO A 243 -17.03 12.76 -11.14
C PRO A 243 -16.10 13.29 -10.04
N GLU A 244 -15.04 14.02 -10.42
CA GLU A 244 -14.10 14.70 -9.51
C GLU A 244 -13.62 13.83 -8.35
N ARG A 245 -13.23 12.60 -8.66
CA ARG A 245 -12.88 11.54 -7.72
C ARG A 245 -11.81 11.94 -6.70
N SER A 246 -10.92 12.85 -7.05
CA SER A 246 -9.83 13.31 -6.17
C SER A 246 -10.33 13.87 -4.85
N TYR A 247 -11.43 14.64 -4.85
CA TYR A 247 -12.00 15.20 -3.63
C TYR A 247 -12.56 14.11 -2.72
N VAL A 248 -13.32 13.16 -3.28
CA VAL A 248 -13.90 12.04 -2.52
C VAL A 248 -12.80 11.15 -1.96
N ASN A 249 -11.79 10.80 -2.78
CA ASN A 249 -10.67 9.97 -2.34
C ASN A 249 -9.88 10.65 -1.20
N THR A 250 -9.61 11.95 -1.32
CA THR A 250 -8.86 12.70 -0.30
C THR A 250 -9.63 12.81 1.01
N ALA A 251 -10.92 13.14 0.95
CA ALA A 251 -11.78 13.20 2.14
C ALA A 251 -11.89 11.83 2.81
N PHE A 252 -12.12 10.76 2.02
CA PHE A 252 -12.18 9.40 2.54
C PHE A 252 -10.86 8.98 3.21
N LEU A 253 -9.71 9.26 2.59
CA LEU A 253 -8.40 8.97 3.18
C LEU A 253 -8.22 9.63 4.55
N THR A 254 -8.52 10.93 4.64
CA THR A 254 -8.39 11.68 5.89
C THR A 254 -9.26 11.10 7.00
N MET A 255 -10.53 10.82 6.69
CA MET A 255 -11.46 10.19 7.64
C MET A 255 -11.02 8.77 8.02
N ALA A 256 -10.56 7.99 7.06
CA ALA A 256 -10.09 6.62 7.27
C ALA A 256 -8.85 6.59 8.20
N ILE A 257 -7.87 7.48 8.00
CA ILE A 257 -6.70 7.61 8.87
C ILE A 257 -7.14 7.94 10.30
N GLY A 258 -8.11 8.83 10.48
CA GLY A 258 -8.70 9.15 11.79
C GLY A 258 -9.34 7.93 12.46
N ASN A 259 -9.90 7.02 11.69
CA ASN A 259 -10.54 5.79 12.17
C ASN A 259 -9.58 4.58 12.28
N GLY A 260 -8.29 4.73 11.97
CA GLY A 260 -7.31 3.67 12.19
C GLY A 260 -6.70 3.07 10.94
N LEU A 261 -6.96 3.63 9.75
CA LEU A 261 -6.26 3.21 8.53
C LEU A 261 -4.76 3.46 8.67
N THR A 262 -3.96 2.43 8.38
CA THR A 262 -2.49 2.50 8.42
C THR A 262 -1.84 2.55 7.05
N MET A 263 -2.50 2.00 6.03
CA MET A 263 -2.00 1.98 4.66
C MET A 263 -3.11 2.24 3.64
N ALA A 264 -2.75 2.82 2.50
CA ALA A 264 -3.66 2.97 1.36
C ALA A 264 -2.97 2.54 0.07
N ILE A 265 -3.63 1.69 -0.70
CA ILE A 265 -3.28 1.40 -2.10
C ILE A 265 -3.90 2.53 -2.93
N ALA A 266 -3.04 3.42 -3.46
CA ALA A 266 -3.47 4.64 -4.11
C ALA A 266 -2.44 5.14 -5.12
N ASN A 267 -2.82 6.14 -5.92
CA ASN A 267 -1.90 6.80 -6.84
C ASN A 267 -1.13 7.93 -6.12
N PRO A 268 0.18 7.78 -5.88
CA PRO A 268 0.99 8.77 -5.17
C PRO A 268 1.20 10.08 -5.97
N SER A 269 0.93 10.08 -7.28
CA SER A 269 0.99 11.30 -8.10
C SER A 269 -0.18 12.26 -7.84
N GLN A 270 -1.17 11.88 -7.03
CA GLN A 270 -2.25 12.76 -6.60
C GLN A 270 -1.77 13.64 -5.44
N GLU A 271 -1.25 14.83 -5.75
CA GLU A 271 -0.63 15.73 -4.78
C GLU A 271 -1.58 16.09 -3.62
N LEU A 272 -2.85 16.40 -3.91
CA LEU A 272 -3.85 16.71 -2.89
C LEU A 272 -4.01 15.56 -1.88
N LEU A 273 -4.05 14.33 -2.38
CA LEU A 273 -4.19 13.12 -1.57
C LEU A 273 -2.94 12.91 -0.68
N MET A 274 -1.75 13.04 -1.27
CA MET A 274 -0.50 12.93 -0.53
C MET A 274 -0.40 13.98 0.58
N ASN A 275 -0.70 15.23 0.26
CA ASN A 275 -0.63 16.33 1.22
C ASN A 275 -1.63 16.14 2.37
N ALA A 276 -2.83 15.62 2.08
CA ALA A 276 -3.83 15.28 3.09
C ALA A 276 -3.36 14.15 4.02
N ALA A 277 -2.63 13.15 3.51
CA ALA A 277 -2.04 12.09 4.35
C ALA A 277 -1.03 12.67 5.36
N PHE A 278 -0.10 13.53 4.91
CA PHE A 278 0.87 14.20 5.80
C PHE A 278 0.19 15.12 6.82
N ALA A 279 -0.82 15.87 6.39
CA ALA A 279 -1.59 16.73 7.28
C ALA A 279 -2.36 15.93 8.35
N SER A 280 -2.95 14.80 7.95
CA SER A 280 -3.66 13.89 8.87
C SER A 280 -2.75 13.33 9.95
N ASP A 281 -1.52 12.95 9.59
CA ASP A 281 -0.50 12.50 10.54
C ASP A 281 -0.16 13.57 11.58
N MET A 282 0.03 14.79 11.11
CA MET A 282 0.34 15.93 11.99
C MET A 282 -0.81 16.21 12.96
N LEU A 283 -2.07 16.18 12.47
CA LEU A 283 -3.27 16.37 13.31
C LEU A 283 -3.44 15.26 14.35
N LEU A 284 -3.00 14.05 14.06
CA LEU A 284 -3.01 12.91 14.97
C LEU A 284 -1.78 12.83 15.87
N ASN A 285 -0.89 13.83 15.83
CA ASN A 285 0.33 13.92 16.62
C ASN A 285 1.20 12.65 16.54
N LYS A 286 1.33 12.07 15.35
CA LYS A 286 2.20 10.91 15.14
C LYS A 286 3.67 11.31 15.21
N GLU A 287 4.52 10.34 15.53
CA GLU A 287 5.96 10.56 15.69
C GLU A 287 6.56 11.27 14.46
N GLU A 288 7.34 12.32 14.69
CA GLU A 288 8.00 13.16 13.67
C GLU A 288 7.06 13.76 12.58
N SER A 289 5.76 13.71 12.78
CA SER A 289 4.79 14.13 11.76
C SER A 289 4.93 15.60 11.35
N GLY A 290 5.27 16.49 12.29
CA GLY A 290 5.54 17.91 12.00
C GLY A 290 6.74 18.09 11.08
N ILE A 291 7.85 17.37 11.33
CA ILE A 291 9.06 17.42 10.50
C ILE A 291 8.76 16.90 9.09
N ARG A 292 8.04 15.77 8.99
CA ARG A 292 7.65 15.21 7.70
C ARG A 292 6.73 16.14 6.91
N TYR A 293 5.76 16.78 7.58
CA TYR A 293 4.86 17.72 6.93
C TYR A 293 5.63 18.94 6.38
N ILE A 294 6.50 19.55 7.19
CA ILE A 294 7.32 20.68 6.77
C ILE A 294 8.25 20.27 5.60
N GLY A 295 8.90 19.11 5.70
CA GLY A 295 9.75 18.58 4.62
C GLY A 295 8.98 18.41 3.32
N ARG A 296 7.74 17.89 3.38
CA ARG A 296 6.86 17.77 2.22
C ARG A 296 6.50 19.13 1.62
N MET A 297 6.17 20.12 2.43
CA MET A 297 5.82 21.46 1.95
C MET A 297 7.02 22.16 1.31
N ASN A 298 8.22 22.02 1.88
CA ASN A 298 9.46 22.56 1.29
C ASN A 298 9.74 21.92 -0.08
N TYR A 299 9.64 20.58 -0.17
CA TYR A 299 9.80 19.87 -1.44
C TYR A 299 8.82 20.38 -2.51
N LEU A 300 7.56 20.63 -2.15
CA LEU A 300 6.56 21.15 -3.08
C LEU A 300 6.88 22.59 -3.50
N SER A 301 7.35 23.43 -2.58
CA SER A 301 7.76 24.80 -2.90
C SER A 301 8.91 24.80 -3.93
N GLU A 302 9.93 23.97 -3.73
CA GLU A 302 11.03 23.81 -4.67
C GLU A 302 10.57 23.28 -6.03
N LYS A 303 9.68 22.27 -6.03
CA LYS A 303 9.11 21.68 -7.25
C LYS A 303 8.27 22.68 -8.05
N HIS A 304 7.62 23.62 -7.38
CA HIS A 304 6.77 24.66 -7.97
C HIS A 304 7.44 26.02 -8.07
N GLU A 305 8.75 26.14 -7.82
CA GLU A 305 9.50 27.38 -8.04
C GLU A 305 9.36 27.82 -9.50
N GLY A 306 8.66 28.97 -9.68
CA GLY A 306 8.32 29.50 -11.00
C GLY A 306 6.82 29.49 -11.34
N MET A 307 5.98 28.81 -10.56
CA MET A 307 4.54 28.98 -10.65
C MET A 307 4.09 30.10 -9.70
N GLU A 308 3.53 31.18 -10.26
CA GLU A 308 2.90 32.23 -9.45
C GLU A 308 1.76 31.61 -8.62
N HIS A 309 1.92 31.60 -7.31
CA HIS A 309 0.84 31.22 -6.39
C HIS A 309 -0.22 32.31 -6.39
N VAL A 310 -1.27 32.14 -7.18
CA VAL A 310 -2.48 32.96 -7.05
C VAL A 310 -3.26 32.46 -5.83
N TRP A 311 -3.07 33.16 -4.71
CA TRP A 311 -3.91 32.93 -3.53
C TRP A 311 -5.33 33.44 -3.83
N VAL A 312 -6.31 32.54 -3.95
CA VAL A 312 -7.72 32.89 -4.11
C VAL A 312 -8.38 32.81 -2.73
N PRO A 313 -8.83 33.93 -2.14
CA PRO A 313 -9.56 33.91 -0.87
C PRO A 313 -10.83 33.06 -0.99
N VAL A 314 -11.03 32.13 -0.05
CA VAL A 314 -12.28 31.37 0.06
C VAL A 314 -13.38 32.36 0.41
N GLY A 315 -14.31 32.64 -0.52
CA GLY A 315 -15.47 33.51 -0.27
C GLY A 315 -15.84 34.52 -1.37
N THR A 316 -15.06 34.65 -2.44
CA THR A 316 -15.47 35.51 -3.55
C THR A 316 -16.08 34.70 -4.70
N ALA A 317 -17.39 34.59 -4.69
CA ALA A 317 -18.13 34.20 -5.88
C ALA A 317 -17.97 35.29 -6.95
N LYS A 318 -17.46 34.89 -8.12
CA LYS A 318 -17.33 35.64 -9.38
C LYS A 318 -16.28 36.75 -9.46
N GLY A 319 -15.17 36.44 -10.08
CA GLY A 319 -14.47 37.21 -11.10
C GLY A 319 -14.13 38.66 -10.78
N ALA A 320 -12.97 38.89 -10.14
CA ALA A 320 -12.14 40.06 -10.44
C ALA A 320 -10.70 39.73 -9.97
N ALA A 321 -9.78 39.58 -10.92
CA ALA A 321 -8.36 39.54 -10.62
C ALA A 321 -7.95 40.95 -10.12
N VAL A 322 -7.58 41.07 -8.84
CA VAL A 322 -6.98 42.30 -8.31
C VAL A 322 -5.47 42.18 -8.56
N LYS A 323 -4.99 42.90 -9.58
CA LYS A 323 -3.56 43.16 -9.75
C LYS A 323 -3.12 44.10 -8.61
N GLY A 324 -2.43 43.57 -7.64
CA GLY A 324 -1.74 44.37 -6.64
C GLY A 324 -0.44 44.93 -7.22
N THR A 325 -0.44 46.18 -7.63
CA THR A 325 0.78 46.96 -7.91
C THR A 325 1.38 47.39 -6.57
N ALA A 326 2.53 46.84 -6.23
CA ALA A 326 3.38 47.43 -5.23
C ALA A 326 4.00 48.73 -5.80
N ALA A 327 3.53 49.89 -5.32
CA ALA A 327 4.21 51.15 -5.52
C ALA A 327 4.76 51.60 -4.18
N GLY A 328 6.10 51.54 -4.08
CA GLY A 328 6.79 52.23 -2.99
C GLY A 328 6.65 53.75 -3.14
N GLN A 329 6.60 54.45 -2.02
CA GLN A 329 7.11 55.81 -1.91
C GLN A 329 7.67 56.01 -0.50
N ALA A 330 8.95 56.29 -0.48
CA ALA A 330 9.62 56.95 0.62
C ALA A 330 9.25 58.45 0.59
N GLY A 331 9.28 59.12 1.73
CA GLY A 331 9.47 60.57 1.79
C GLY A 331 8.58 61.32 2.76
N ASN A 332 9.18 61.76 3.79
CA ASN A 332 9.14 62.84 4.77
C ASN A 332 8.72 62.50 6.18
#